data_907b643b5cab3b7c8ffb9b473081763a
#
_entry.id   907b643b5cab3b7c8ffb9b473081763a
#
_cell.length_a   1.000
_cell.length_b   1.000
_cell.length_c   1.000
_cell.angle_alpha   90.00
_cell.angle_beta   90.00
_cell.angle_gamma   90.00
#
_symmetry.space_group_name_H-M   'P 1'
#
loop_
_entity.id
_entity.type
_entity.pdbx_description
1 polymer ?
#
loop_
_entity_poly.entity_id
_entity_poly.type
_entity_poly.pdbx_seq_one_letter_code
_entity_poly.pdbx_strand_id
1 'polypeptide(L)'
;AFSLDTEFFGTLEKGTPEDPSVTKISVHHFYKYVSGSVLTRPSWFFDDKQQGAGIVDVTTHLVDLIQWECFPGQVIDYKKNVRILQAKSWTTPVTTADFTLVTKEAVPDYLKAISDAKGDIQVNCNGEFTYNINGVHAKVSVVWNYKAPEGTGDTHYSLMRGTKASLTIKQGKEENFKPTLYIEQRQKDAAFEDKLKASIQKISQTFPGIALVKINNGWTISVPEKYNDGHESHFAQVTKKYLDYLQNNNMPAWEVPNMIAKYYTTTKAKELANSKK
;
A
#
# COMPACT_ATOMS: atom_id res chain seq x y z
N ALA A 1 11.87 -12.50 0.06
CA ALA A 1 10.45 -12.30 -0.26
C ALA A 1 9.89 -13.61 -0.85
N PHE A 2 8.61 -13.92 -0.62
CA PHE A 2 7.95 -15.09 -1.20
C PHE A 2 7.93 -15.08 -2.73
N SER A 3 7.93 -13.91 -3.34
CA SER A 3 8.01 -13.73 -4.79
C SER A 3 9.32 -14.25 -5.43
N LEU A 4 10.35 -14.48 -4.63
CA LEU A 4 11.62 -15.07 -5.08
C LEU A 4 11.64 -16.59 -4.95
N ASP A 5 10.65 -17.19 -4.27
CA ASP A 5 10.57 -18.64 -4.11
C ASP A 5 9.81 -19.25 -5.28
N THR A 6 10.55 -19.62 -6.33
CA THR A 6 9.99 -20.21 -7.55
C THR A 6 9.42 -21.61 -7.34
N GLU A 7 9.68 -22.26 -6.23
CA GLU A 7 9.21 -23.61 -5.96
C GLU A 7 7.71 -23.65 -5.71
N PHE A 8 7.18 -22.75 -4.89
CA PHE A 8 5.73 -22.67 -4.64
C PHE A 8 5.05 -21.47 -5.30
N PHE A 9 5.72 -20.31 -5.43
CA PHE A 9 5.14 -19.12 -6.05
C PHE A 9 5.18 -19.19 -7.59
N GLY A 10 6.24 -19.79 -8.14
CA GLY A 10 6.54 -19.75 -9.57
C GLY A 10 7.16 -18.42 -9.97
N THR A 11 6.71 -17.88 -11.10
CA THR A 11 7.12 -16.55 -11.58
C THR A 11 5.93 -15.58 -11.50
N LEU A 12 6.21 -14.31 -11.31
CA LEU A 12 5.19 -13.27 -11.29
C LEU A 12 4.48 -13.21 -12.65
N GLU A 13 3.15 -13.27 -12.67
CA GLU A 13 2.36 -13.13 -13.89
C GLU A 13 2.39 -11.70 -14.40
N LYS A 14 2.23 -11.54 -15.71
CA LYS A 14 2.18 -10.20 -16.32
C LYS A 14 0.85 -9.50 -16.10
N GLY A 15 -0.25 -10.23 -16.07
CA GLY A 15 -1.61 -9.69 -16.03
C GLY A 15 -1.94 -8.84 -17.26
N THR A 16 -3.07 -8.12 -17.17
CA THR A 16 -3.52 -7.14 -18.18
C THR A 16 -3.91 -5.83 -17.48
N PRO A 17 -4.12 -4.73 -18.23
CA PRO A 17 -4.62 -3.49 -17.62
C PRO A 17 -5.96 -3.65 -16.90
N GLU A 18 -6.84 -4.53 -17.40
CA GLU A 18 -8.18 -4.81 -16.85
C GLU A 18 -8.15 -5.82 -15.70
N ASP A 19 -7.15 -6.73 -15.71
CA ASP A 19 -6.92 -7.74 -14.68
C ASP A 19 -5.43 -7.75 -14.25
N PRO A 20 -4.98 -6.75 -13.49
CA PRO A 20 -3.61 -6.63 -13.05
C PRO A 20 -3.20 -7.80 -12.15
N SER A 21 -2.00 -8.32 -12.34
CA SER A 21 -1.47 -9.40 -11.49
C SER A 21 -0.97 -8.92 -10.13
N VAL A 22 -0.79 -7.61 -9.99
CA VAL A 22 -0.44 -6.97 -8.73
C VAL A 22 -1.46 -5.88 -8.42
N THR A 23 -2.07 -5.93 -7.24
CA THR A 23 -3.06 -4.93 -6.82
C THR A 23 -2.82 -4.56 -5.37
N LYS A 24 -2.82 -3.25 -5.08
CA LYS A 24 -2.79 -2.74 -3.71
C LYS A 24 -3.85 -1.67 -3.53
N ILE A 25 -4.72 -1.87 -2.54
CA ILE A 25 -5.83 -0.98 -2.22
C ILE A 25 -5.74 -0.64 -0.74
N SER A 26 -5.88 0.63 -0.41
CA SER A 26 -5.91 1.10 0.97
C SER A 26 -7.09 2.04 1.17
N VAL A 27 -7.84 1.84 2.24
CA VAL A 27 -8.95 2.72 2.64
C VAL A 27 -8.61 3.33 3.99
N HIS A 28 -8.66 4.64 4.05
CA HIS A 28 -8.33 5.44 5.23
C HIS A 28 -9.51 6.28 5.68
N HIS A 29 -9.39 6.83 6.88
CA HIS A 29 -10.42 7.68 7.46
C HIS A 29 -9.79 8.93 8.08
N PHE A 30 -10.43 10.09 7.86
CA PHE A 30 -10.00 11.34 8.50
C PHE A 30 -10.23 11.28 10.00
N TYR A 31 -11.42 10.85 10.41
CA TYR A 31 -11.80 10.66 11.79
C TYR A 31 -11.59 9.21 12.20
N LYS A 32 -10.64 8.96 13.10
CA LYS A 32 -10.37 7.63 13.65
C LYS A 32 -9.75 7.73 15.05
N TYR A 33 -9.85 6.65 15.80
CA TYR A 33 -9.17 6.51 17.08
C TYR A 33 -7.78 5.92 16.88
N VAL A 34 -6.80 6.51 17.54
CA VAL A 34 -5.43 6.00 17.61
C VAL A 34 -5.03 5.98 19.07
N SER A 35 -4.61 4.83 19.58
CA SER A 35 -4.22 4.64 20.99
C SER A 35 -5.30 5.13 21.98
N GLY A 36 -6.59 4.90 21.67
CA GLY A 36 -7.72 5.26 22.53
C GLY A 36 -8.19 6.71 22.46
N SER A 37 -7.55 7.56 21.66
CA SER A 37 -7.92 8.96 21.47
C SER A 37 -8.26 9.26 20.01
N VAL A 38 -9.14 10.25 19.78
CA VAL A 38 -9.42 10.73 18.43
C VAL A 38 -8.18 11.41 17.88
N LEU A 39 -7.74 10.98 16.72
CA LEU A 39 -6.61 11.60 16.01
C LEU A 39 -6.99 13.03 15.57
N THR A 40 -6.33 14.04 16.13
CA THR A 40 -6.48 15.42 15.69
C THR A 40 -5.59 15.66 14.47
N ARG A 41 -6.17 16.23 13.40
CA ARG A 41 -5.43 16.56 12.18
C ARG A 41 -5.20 18.04 12.08
N PRO A 42 -4.04 18.49 11.61
CA PRO A 42 -3.84 19.91 11.32
C PRO A 42 -4.67 20.34 10.11
N SER A 43 -5.10 21.60 10.07
CA SER A 43 -5.96 22.13 8.97
C SER A 43 -5.33 21.97 7.59
N TRP A 44 -4.01 22.13 7.46
CA TRP A 44 -3.29 22.00 6.20
C TRP A 44 -3.36 20.58 5.59
N PHE A 45 -3.68 19.56 6.40
CA PHE A 45 -3.85 18.18 5.92
C PHE A 45 -4.98 18.04 4.89
N PHE A 46 -5.96 18.96 4.89
CA PHE A 46 -7.10 18.98 3.98
C PHE A 46 -6.84 19.79 2.70
N ASP A 47 -5.67 20.43 2.58
CA ASP A 47 -5.25 21.19 1.39
C ASP A 47 -4.29 20.34 0.54
N ASP A 48 -4.71 19.98 -0.67
CA ASP A 48 -3.88 19.18 -1.57
C ASP A 48 -2.63 19.90 -2.09
N LYS A 49 -2.55 21.23 -1.93
CA LYS A 49 -1.34 22.01 -2.23
C LYS A 49 -0.26 21.87 -1.15
N GLN A 50 -0.66 21.59 0.08
CA GLN A 50 0.23 21.43 1.23
C GLN A 50 0.51 19.95 1.53
N GLN A 51 -0.56 19.13 1.64
CA GLN A 51 -0.45 17.70 1.91
C GLN A 51 -0.08 16.86 0.68
N GLY A 52 -0.50 17.29 -0.51
CA GLY A 52 -0.51 16.49 -1.72
C GLY A 52 -1.88 15.85 -1.97
N ALA A 53 -2.24 15.69 -3.23
CA ALA A 53 -3.45 14.97 -3.60
C ALA A 53 -3.31 13.48 -3.28
N GLY A 54 -4.41 12.81 -2.93
CA GLY A 54 -4.40 11.39 -2.53
C GLY A 54 -3.74 10.44 -3.54
N ILE A 55 -3.80 10.79 -4.83
CA ILE A 55 -3.13 10.02 -5.89
C ILE A 55 -1.59 10.09 -5.83
N VAL A 56 -1.00 10.97 -5.03
CA VAL A 56 0.45 11.12 -4.86
C VAL A 56 0.90 11.00 -3.41
N ASP A 57 0.00 10.96 -2.46
CA ASP A 57 0.28 10.82 -1.03
C ASP A 57 0.48 9.34 -0.64
N VAL A 58 -0.55 8.68 -0.17
CA VAL A 58 -0.47 7.27 0.31
C VAL A 58 -0.10 6.29 -0.81
N THR A 59 -0.44 6.59 -2.06
CA THR A 59 -0.05 5.75 -3.20
C THR A 59 1.46 5.58 -3.34
N THR A 60 2.28 6.50 -2.82
CA THR A 60 3.76 6.34 -2.79
C THR A 60 4.15 5.09 -2.01
N HIS A 61 3.50 4.83 -0.87
CA HIS A 61 3.75 3.60 -0.10
C HIS A 61 3.37 2.35 -0.88
N LEU A 62 2.23 2.38 -1.58
CA LEU A 62 1.76 1.23 -2.34
C LEU A 62 2.67 0.91 -3.53
N VAL A 63 3.17 1.93 -4.22
CA VAL A 63 4.14 1.76 -5.32
C VAL A 63 5.46 1.22 -4.79
N ASP A 64 5.93 1.73 -3.66
CA ASP A 64 7.17 1.29 -3.00
C ASP A 64 7.09 -0.20 -2.63
N LEU A 65 5.98 -0.61 -2.00
CA LEU A 65 5.73 -2.01 -1.66
C LEU A 65 5.69 -2.91 -2.90
N ILE A 66 5.13 -2.46 -4.03
CA ILE A 66 5.16 -3.22 -5.29
C ILE A 66 6.60 -3.41 -5.76
N GLN A 67 7.44 -2.37 -5.70
CA GLN A 67 8.85 -2.49 -6.05
C GLN A 67 9.58 -3.50 -5.15
N TRP A 68 9.38 -3.43 -3.86
CA TRP A 68 10.04 -4.30 -2.88
C TRP A 68 9.57 -5.75 -2.95
N GLU A 69 8.28 -5.98 -3.13
CA GLU A 69 7.69 -7.32 -3.11
C GLU A 69 7.86 -8.04 -4.44
N CYS A 70 7.73 -7.31 -5.56
CA CYS A 70 7.72 -7.90 -6.89
C CYS A 70 9.10 -7.90 -7.58
N PHE A 71 9.93 -6.91 -7.26
CA PHE A 71 11.24 -6.68 -7.91
C PHE A 71 12.37 -6.45 -6.91
N PRO A 72 12.50 -7.28 -5.86
CA PRO A 72 13.47 -7.04 -4.79
C PRO A 72 14.90 -6.99 -5.32
N GLY A 73 15.64 -5.94 -4.95
CA GLY A 73 17.02 -5.73 -5.34
C GLY A 73 17.26 -5.36 -6.81
N GLN A 74 16.21 -5.18 -7.61
CA GLN A 74 16.31 -4.79 -9.00
C GLN A 74 16.29 -3.27 -9.15
N VAL A 75 17.16 -2.75 -10.03
CA VAL A 75 17.14 -1.34 -10.43
C VAL A 75 15.97 -1.11 -11.39
N ILE A 76 15.10 -0.16 -11.08
CA ILE A 76 13.98 0.24 -11.93
C ILE A 76 14.31 1.58 -12.59
N ASP A 77 14.56 1.53 -13.91
CA ASP A 77 14.68 2.73 -14.73
C ASP A 77 13.29 3.25 -15.06
N TYR A 78 12.89 4.37 -14.45
CA TYR A 78 11.55 4.92 -14.60
C TYR A 78 11.16 5.24 -16.05
N LYS A 79 12.13 5.56 -16.92
CA LYS A 79 11.87 5.86 -18.34
C LYS A 79 11.60 4.62 -19.18
N LYS A 80 12.22 3.48 -18.81
CA LYS A 80 12.13 2.23 -19.58
C LYS A 80 11.13 1.26 -18.99
N ASN A 81 11.08 1.18 -17.66
CA ASN A 81 10.37 0.13 -16.95
C ASN A 81 8.99 0.54 -16.46
N VAL A 82 8.63 1.85 -16.47
CA VAL A 82 7.36 2.34 -15.93
C VAL A 82 6.54 3.03 -17.01
N ARG A 83 5.26 2.62 -17.14
CA ARG A 83 4.28 3.25 -18.03
C ARG A 83 2.93 3.34 -17.36
N ILE A 84 2.41 4.54 -17.15
CA ILE A 84 1.06 4.75 -16.64
C ILE A 84 0.04 4.51 -17.76
N LEU A 85 -0.99 3.72 -17.48
CA LEU A 85 -2.01 3.31 -18.44
C LEU A 85 -3.33 4.04 -18.21
N GLN A 86 -3.78 4.07 -16.98
CA GLN A 86 -5.03 4.71 -16.57
C GLN A 86 -4.83 5.38 -15.22
N ALA A 87 -5.49 6.51 -15.01
CA ALA A 87 -5.50 7.20 -13.72
C ALA A 87 -6.79 8.00 -13.54
N LYS A 88 -7.25 8.09 -12.31
CA LYS A 88 -8.35 8.95 -11.88
C LYS A 88 -8.11 9.47 -10.46
N SER A 89 -8.60 10.66 -10.18
CA SER A 89 -8.64 11.23 -8.83
C SER A 89 -10.03 11.83 -8.58
N TRP A 90 -10.45 11.81 -7.32
CA TRP A 90 -11.75 12.36 -6.91
C TRP A 90 -11.70 12.87 -5.48
N THR A 91 -12.67 13.69 -5.12
CA THR A 91 -12.76 14.32 -3.81
C THR A 91 -13.61 13.51 -2.83
N THR A 92 -13.37 13.72 -1.54
CA THR A 92 -14.28 13.35 -0.47
C THR A 92 -14.82 14.63 0.16
N PRO A 93 -16.14 14.84 0.23
CA PRO A 93 -16.71 16.00 0.88
C PRO A 93 -16.51 15.89 2.41
N VAL A 94 -16.11 17.01 3.02
CA VAL A 94 -15.97 17.14 4.48
C VAL A 94 -16.78 18.37 4.88
N THR A 95 -17.81 18.17 5.71
CA THR A 95 -18.65 19.26 6.20
C THR A 95 -17.87 20.18 7.13
N THR A 96 -18.29 21.43 7.32
CA THR A 96 -17.70 22.36 8.29
C THR A 96 -17.70 21.77 9.71
N ALA A 97 -18.78 21.07 10.09
CA ALA A 97 -18.87 20.42 11.40
C ALA A 97 -17.85 19.28 11.55
N ASP A 98 -17.71 18.45 10.53
CA ASP A 98 -16.74 17.36 10.47
C ASP A 98 -15.29 17.88 10.51
N PHE A 99 -15.01 18.92 9.75
CA PHE A 99 -13.70 19.58 9.76
C PHE A 99 -13.34 20.07 11.17
N THR A 100 -14.24 20.85 11.80
CA THR A 100 -14.04 21.36 13.16
C THR A 100 -13.89 20.22 14.18
N LEU A 101 -14.64 19.12 14.00
CA LEU A 101 -14.55 17.96 14.90
C LEU A 101 -13.16 17.31 14.86
N VAL A 102 -12.54 17.18 13.69
CA VAL A 102 -11.28 16.47 13.52
C VAL A 102 -10.05 17.36 13.64
N THR A 103 -10.18 18.69 13.37
CA THR A 103 -9.06 19.64 13.47
C THR A 103 -9.05 20.41 14.76
N LYS A 104 -10.21 20.61 15.39
CA LYS A 104 -10.46 21.54 16.51
C LYS A 104 -10.32 23.02 16.10
N GLU A 105 -10.38 23.31 14.80
CA GLU A 105 -10.18 24.64 14.23
C GLU A 105 -11.38 25.05 13.34
N ALA A 106 -11.55 26.35 13.12
CA ALA A 106 -12.47 26.87 12.10
C ALA A 106 -11.88 26.65 10.70
N VAL A 107 -12.75 26.51 9.69
CA VAL A 107 -12.32 26.34 8.29
C VAL A 107 -11.55 27.59 7.84
N PRO A 108 -10.27 27.48 7.50
CA PRO A 108 -9.47 28.59 7.01
C PRO A 108 -9.87 29.01 5.59
N ASP A 109 -9.57 30.26 5.19
CA ASP A 109 -10.01 30.81 3.92
C ASP A 109 -9.48 30.04 2.70
N TYR A 110 -8.28 29.50 2.79
CA TYR A 110 -7.72 28.70 1.68
C TYR A 110 -8.49 27.41 1.41
N LEU A 111 -9.19 26.84 2.39
CA LEU A 111 -10.06 25.68 2.20
C LEU A 111 -11.47 26.09 1.75
N LYS A 112 -11.94 27.30 2.07
CA LYS A 112 -13.21 27.81 1.54
C LYS A 112 -13.20 27.90 0.00
N ALA A 113 -12.02 28.15 -0.59
CA ALA A 113 -11.85 28.22 -2.04
C ALA A 113 -12.09 26.86 -2.77
N ILE A 114 -12.02 25.74 -2.07
CA ILE A 114 -12.29 24.40 -2.61
C ILE A 114 -13.59 23.79 -2.06
N SER A 115 -14.43 24.59 -1.40
CA SER A 115 -15.74 24.15 -0.90
C SER A 115 -16.79 24.26 -2.02
N ASP A 116 -17.76 23.35 -1.98
CA ASP A 116 -18.92 23.38 -2.88
C ASP A 116 -19.97 24.42 -2.47
N ALA A 117 -21.07 24.49 -3.20
CA ALA A 117 -22.16 25.44 -2.94
C ALA A 117 -22.87 25.25 -1.59
N LYS A 118 -22.68 24.08 -0.93
CA LYS A 118 -23.19 23.80 0.41
C LYS A 118 -22.21 24.18 1.51
N GLY A 119 -20.98 24.54 1.14
CA GLY A 119 -19.87 24.82 2.06
C GLY A 119 -19.06 23.59 2.46
N ASP A 120 -19.31 22.43 1.83
CA ASP A 120 -18.55 21.21 2.10
C ASP A 120 -17.20 21.26 1.37
N ILE A 121 -16.11 21.09 2.12
CA ILE A 121 -14.73 21.09 1.61
C ILE A 121 -14.54 19.87 0.71
N GLN A 122 -14.19 20.08 -0.55
CA GLN A 122 -13.96 19.01 -1.53
C GLN A 122 -12.50 18.55 -1.49
N VAL A 123 -12.17 17.70 -0.53
CA VAL A 123 -10.79 17.27 -0.29
C VAL A 123 -10.36 16.28 -1.38
N ASN A 124 -9.35 16.63 -2.19
CA ASN A 124 -8.82 15.80 -3.28
C ASN A 124 -7.87 14.69 -2.76
N CYS A 125 -8.41 13.79 -1.97
CA CYS A 125 -7.67 12.78 -1.20
C CYS A 125 -7.72 11.36 -1.78
N ASN A 126 -8.44 11.15 -2.89
CA ASN A 126 -8.59 9.83 -3.49
C ASN A 126 -7.85 9.72 -4.81
N GLY A 127 -7.34 8.54 -5.10
CA GLY A 127 -6.69 8.26 -6.35
C GLY A 127 -6.57 6.78 -6.66
N GLU A 128 -6.69 6.47 -7.95
CA GLU A 128 -6.49 5.12 -8.48
C GLU A 128 -5.76 5.20 -9.81
N PHE A 129 -4.81 4.31 -10.04
CA PHE A 129 -4.18 4.17 -11.33
C PHE A 129 -3.70 2.74 -11.60
N THR A 130 -3.68 2.40 -12.88
CA THR A 130 -3.10 1.17 -13.40
C THR A 130 -1.86 1.52 -14.21
N TYR A 131 -0.78 0.77 -14.02
CA TYR A 131 0.48 1.00 -14.70
C TYR A 131 1.19 -0.32 -15.01
N ASN A 132 2.13 -0.27 -15.95
CA ASN A 132 3.04 -1.36 -16.22
C ASN A 132 4.39 -1.06 -15.56
N ILE A 133 4.95 -2.05 -14.89
CA ILE A 133 6.29 -2.01 -14.30
C ILE A 133 7.03 -3.29 -14.66
N ASN A 134 8.16 -3.19 -15.35
CA ASN A 134 8.94 -4.35 -15.84
C ASN A 134 8.09 -5.39 -16.61
N GLY A 135 7.09 -4.95 -17.38
CA GLY A 135 6.19 -5.83 -18.12
C GLY A 135 5.04 -6.42 -17.31
N VAL A 136 4.93 -6.09 -16.03
CA VAL A 136 3.86 -6.54 -15.13
C VAL A 136 2.82 -5.43 -14.97
N HIS A 137 1.54 -5.76 -15.08
CA HIS A 137 0.46 -4.82 -14.83
C HIS A 137 0.13 -4.77 -13.34
N ALA A 138 0.17 -3.55 -12.80
CA ALA A 138 -0.08 -3.26 -11.40
C ALA A 138 -1.16 -2.19 -11.25
N LYS A 139 -1.99 -2.32 -10.22
CA LYS A 139 -3.02 -1.36 -9.83
C LYS A 139 -2.79 -0.91 -8.39
N VAL A 140 -2.90 0.39 -8.17
CA VAL A 140 -2.95 0.96 -6.82
C VAL A 140 -4.19 1.84 -6.68
N SER A 141 -4.80 1.83 -5.49
CA SER A 141 -5.97 2.63 -5.16
C SER A 141 -5.91 3.07 -3.71
N VAL A 142 -6.17 4.36 -3.48
CA VAL A 142 -6.30 4.95 -2.15
C VAL A 142 -7.62 5.67 -2.07
N VAL A 143 -8.40 5.36 -1.04
CA VAL A 143 -9.68 5.98 -0.74
C VAL A 143 -9.65 6.53 0.68
N TRP A 144 -10.08 7.78 0.85
CA TRP A 144 -10.29 8.39 2.13
C TRP A 144 -11.79 8.66 2.34
N ASN A 145 -12.34 8.07 3.39
CA ASN A 145 -13.68 8.39 3.89
C ASN A 145 -13.54 9.32 5.09
N TYR A 146 -14.62 10.02 5.46
CA TYR A 146 -14.55 10.86 6.64
C TYR A 146 -14.38 10.03 7.91
N LYS A 147 -15.26 9.09 8.16
CA LYS A 147 -15.28 8.27 9.40
C LYS A 147 -15.49 6.80 9.09
N ALA A 148 -14.76 5.95 9.77
CA ALA A 148 -15.03 4.51 9.77
C ALA A 148 -16.35 4.20 10.50
N PRO A 149 -17.15 3.21 10.07
CA PRO A 149 -18.23 2.68 10.87
C PRO A 149 -17.73 2.26 12.27
N GLU A 150 -18.60 2.33 13.27
CA GLU A 150 -18.22 1.98 14.64
C GLU A 150 -17.68 0.56 14.74
N GLY A 151 -16.61 0.38 15.51
CA GLY A 151 -15.91 -0.89 15.65
C GLY A 151 -15.10 -1.34 14.43
N THR A 152 -14.90 -0.43 13.46
CA THR A 152 -14.08 -0.70 12.26
C THR A 152 -12.89 0.27 12.18
N GLY A 153 -12.01 0.07 11.22
CA GLY A 153 -10.80 0.88 11.01
C GLY A 153 -10.40 0.96 9.55
N ASP A 154 -9.18 1.43 9.31
CA ASP A 154 -8.57 1.44 8.00
C ASP A 154 -8.44 0.01 7.47
N THR A 155 -8.64 -0.17 6.17
CA THR A 155 -8.53 -1.49 5.52
C THR A 155 -7.43 -1.49 4.47
N HIS A 156 -6.86 -2.67 4.24
CA HIS A 156 -5.87 -2.88 3.21
C HIS A 156 -6.12 -4.20 2.47
N TYR A 157 -5.91 -4.16 1.17
CA TYR A 157 -5.91 -5.33 0.30
C TYR A 157 -4.68 -5.30 -0.60
N SER A 158 -3.96 -6.43 -0.66
CA SER A 158 -2.83 -6.62 -1.55
C SER A 158 -2.92 -7.97 -2.22
N LEU A 159 -2.77 -8.00 -3.54
CA LEU A 159 -2.70 -9.23 -4.34
C LEU A 159 -1.39 -9.24 -5.12
N MET A 160 -0.73 -10.39 -5.13
CA MET A 160 0.38 -10.70 -6.00
C MET A 160 0.18 -12.10 -6.60
N ARG A 161 0.02 -12.19 -7.92
CA ARG A 161 -0.23 -13.44 -8.63
C ARG A 161 1.05 -13.99 -9.23
N GLY A 162 1.44 -15.16 -8.75
CA GLY A 162 2.44 -16.00 -9.39
C GLY A 162 1.80 -17.06 -10.26
N THR A 163 2.60 -17.74 -11.07
CA THR A 163 2.11 -18.82 -11.95
C THR A 163 1.61 -20.04 -11.19
N LYS A 164 2.13 -20.30 -9.98
CA LYS A 164 1.76 -21.46 -9.15
C LYS A 164 0.88 -21.10 -7.95
N ALA A 165 1.03 -19.89 -7.40
CA ALA A 165 0.26 -19.44 -6.24
C ALA A 165 -0.12 -17.96 -6.32
N SER A 166 -1.20 -17.59 -5.66
CA SER A 166 -1.55 -16.21 -5.34
C SER A 166 -1.22 -15.91 -3.88
N LEU A 167 -0.65 -14.74 -3.63
CA LEU A 167 -0.41 -14.18 -2.31
C LEU A 167 -1.37 -13.01 -2.11
N THR A 168 -2.21 -13.09 -1.09
CA THR A 168 -3.18 -12.03 -0.80
C THR A 168 -3.03 -11.58 0.65
N ILE A 169 -2.80 -10.30 0.88
CA ILE A 169 -2.88 -9.71 2.21
C ILE A 169 -4.24 -9.02 2.32
N LYS A 170 -4.98 -9.39 3.35
CA LYS A 170 -6.23 -8.72 3.72
C LYS A 170 -6.10 -8.13 5.12
N GLN A 171 -6.67 -6.95 5.29
CA GLN A 171 -6.81 -6.28 6.58
C GLN A 171 -8.20 -5.65 6.59
N GLY A 172 -9.18 -6.44 6.96
CA GLY A 172 -10.58 -6.05 7.00
C GLY A 172 -11.26 -6.57 8.25
N LYS A 173 -12.58 -6.52 8.26
CA LYS A 173 -13.39 -6.99 9.39
C LYS A 173 -13.16 -8.47 9.71
N GLU A 174 -13.01 -9.31 8.68
CA GLU A 174 -12.80 -10.76 8.82
C GLU A 174 -11.45 -11.06 9.49
N GLU A 175 -10.45 -10.20 9.29
CA GLU A 175 -9.13 -10.29 9.89
C GLU A 175 -9.00 -9.47 11.19
N ASN A 176 -10.11 -8.97 11.75
CA ASN A 176 -10.10 -8.06 12.90
C ASN A 176 -9.18 -6.85 12.69
N PHE A 177 -9.12 -6.33 11.46
CA PHE A 177 -8.27 -5.23 11.02
C PHE A 177 -6.76 -5.47 11.22
N LYS A 178 -6.33 -6.75 11.32
CA LYS A 178 -4.91 -7.14 11.36
C LYS A 178 -4.47 -7.65 9.99
N PRO A 179 -3.32 -7.22 9.45
CA PRO A 179 -2.81 -7.72 8.18
C PRO A 179 -2.62 -9.24 8.23
N THR A 180 -3.32 -9.96 7.36
CA THR A 180 -3.26 -11.42 7.30
C THR A 180 -2.89 -11.85 5.88
N LEU A 181 -1.83 -12.66 5.76
CA LEU A 181 -1.37 -13.20 4.48
C LEU A 181 -2.03 -14.54 4.20
N TYR A 182 -2.72 -14.60 3.06
CA TYR A 182 -3.33 -15.80 2.48
C TYR A 182 -2.49 -16.29 1.30
N ILE A 183 -2.35 -17.60 1.17
CA ILE A 183 -1.67 -18.28 0.08
C ILE A 183 -2.63 -19.26 -0.55
N GLU A 184 -2.91 -19.09 -1.83
CA GLU A 184 -3.80 -19.94 -2.61
C GLU A 184 -3.03 -20.62 -3.72
N GLN A 185 -3.16 -21.94 -3.83
CA GLN A 185 -2.57 -22.71 -4.92
C GLN A 185 -3.35 -22.48 -6.21
N ARG A 186 -2.67 -22.17 -7.31
CA ARG A 186 -3.28 -21.90 -8.62
C ARG A 186 -3.12 -23.04 -9.61
N GLN A 187 -2.06 -23.79 -9.51
CA GLN A 187 -1.81 -24.98 -10.36
C GLN A 187 -1.83 -26.24 -9.49
N LYS A 188 -2.46 -27.30 -9.99
CA LYS A 188 -2.45 -28.60 -9.29
C LYS A 188 -1.01 -29.12 -9.21
N ASP A 189 -0.49 -29.23 -7.99
CA ASP A 189 0.81 -29.80 -7.69
C ASP A 189 0.67 -30.52 -6.33
N ALA A 190 0.81 -31.85 -6.35
CA ALA A 190 0.69 -32.66 -5.13
C ALA A 190 1.79 -32.32 -4.10
N ALA A 191 2.95 -31.82 -4.54
CA ALA A 191 4.05 -31.41 -3.69
C ALA A 191 3.98 -29.96 -3.23
N PHE A 192 2.93 -29.20 -3.60
CA PHE A 192 2.84 -27.77 -3.30
C PHE A 192 2.93 -27.47 -1.80
N GLU A 193 2.18 -28.20 -0.99
CA GLU A 193 2.17 -27.99 0.47
C GLU A 193 3.55 -28.24 1.08
N ASP A 194 4.29 -29.27 0.60
CA ASP A 194 5.62 -29.57 1.11
C ASP A 194 6.65 -28.51 0.70
N LYS A 195 6.56 -27.99 -0.52
CA LYS A 195 7.38 -26.87 -0.99
C LYS A 195 7.12 -25.62 -0.16
N LEU A 196 5.84 -25.31 0.11
CA LEU A 196 5.45 -24.19 0.95
C LEU A 196 5.95 -24.35 2.39
N LYS A 197 5.83 -25.55 2.99
CA LYS A 197 6.38 -25.86 4.33
C LYS A 197 7.89 -25.64 4.37
N ALA A 198 8.61 -26.10 3.35
CA ALA A 198 10.06 -25.92 3.25
C ALA A 198 10.45 -24.44 3.19
N SER A 199 9.68 -23.62 2.44
CA SER A 199 9.89 -22.18 2.39
C SER A 199 9.65 -21.51 3.75
N ILE A 200 8.56 -21.85 4.43
CA ILE A 200 8.27 -21.33 5.78
C ILE A 200 9.35 -21.75 6.78
N GLN A 201 9.85 -22.97 6.70
CA GLN A 201 10.93 -23.44 7.57
C GLN A 201 12.21 -22.61 7.40
N LYS A 202 12.58 -22.25 6.18
CA LYS A 202 13.71 -21.33 5.93
C LYS A 202 13.48 -19.95 6.56
N ILE A 203 12.27 -19.39 6.41
CA ILE A 203 11.92 -18.09 6.99
C ILE A 203 11.93 -18.15 8.53
N SER A 204 11.46 -19.27 9.11
CA SER A 204 11.43 -19.46 10.57
C SER A 204 12.83 -19.55 11.20
N GLN A 205 13.88 -19.82 10.43
CA GLN A 205 15.26 -19.72 10.92
C GLN A 205 15.65 -18.28 11.24
N THR A 206 15.18 -17.31 10.43
CA THR A 206 15.44 -15.88 10.65
C THR A 206 14.39 -15.26 11.59
N PHE A 207 13.14 -15.73 11.49
CA PHE A 207 11.99 -15.22 12.25
C PHE A 207 11.30 -16.35 13.04
N PRO A 208 11.88 -16.78 14.17
CA PRO A 208 11.36 -17.89 14.95
C PRO A 208 9.91 -17.71 15.42
N GLY A 209 9.09 -18.73 15.16
CA GLY A 209 7.68 -18.75 15.52
C GLY A 209 6.72 -18.41 14.38
N ILE A 210 7.22 -18.00 13.22
CA ILE A 210 6.38 -17.93 12.01
C ILE A 210 5.95 -19.35 11.63
N ALA A 211 4.65 -19.54 11.39
CA ALA A 211 4.06 -20.84 11.10
C ALA A 211 3.04 -20.79 9.98
N LEU A 212 2.97 -21.89 9.23
CA LEU A 212 1.94 -22.12 8.21
C LEU A 212 0.69 -22.69 8.88
N VAL A 213 -0.47 -22.11 8.59
CA VAL A 213 -1.77 -22.58 9.08
C VAL A 213 -2.65 -22.92 7.88
N LYS A 214 -3.11 -24.17 7.82
CA LYS A 214 -4.02 -24.61 6.76
C LYS A 214 -5.44 -24.12 7.00
N ILE A 215 -6.09 -23.62 5.95
CA ILE A 215 -7.48 -23.17 5.94
C ILE A 215 -8.23 -23.88 4.81
N ASN A 216 -9.55 -23.66 4.71
CA ASN A 216 -10.38 -24.36 3.70
C ASN A 216 -9.90 -24.16 2.25
N ASN A 217 -9.48 -22.95 1.89
CA ASN A 217 -9.07 -22.60 0.51
C ASN A 217 -7.59 -22.21 0.42
N GLY A 218 -6.70 -22.96 1.11
CA GLY A 218 -5.26 -22.68 1.05
C GLY A 218 -4.61 -22.59 2.41
N TRP A 219 -3.79 -21.57 2.61
CA TRP A 219 -3.02 -21.41 3.84
C TRP A 219 -2.96 -19.93 4.24
N THR A 220 -2.74 -19.72 5.53
CA THR A 220 -2.38 -18.40 6.08
C THR A 220 -1.09 -18.52 6.89
N ILE A 221 -0.45 -17.37 7.15
CA ILE A 221 0.77 -17.29 7.92
C ILE A 221 0.47 -16.71 9.30
N SER A 222 0.79 -17.48 10.33
CA SER A 222 0.81 -16.98 11.72
C SER A 222 2.11 -16.24 11.97
N VAL A 223 2.02 -14.97 12.35
CA VAL A 223 3.17 -14.12 12.71
C VAL A 223 3.09 -13.80 14.20
N PRO A 224 4.12 -14.17 15.01
CA PRO A 224 4.13 -13.84 16.43
C PRO A 224 4.05 -12.34 16.71
N GLU A 225 3.33 -11.96 17.76
CA GLU A 225 3.11 -10.56 18.14
C GLU A 225 4.42 -9.78 18.38
N LYS A 226 5.49 -10.45 18.78
CA LYS A 226 6.82 -9.85 18.96
C LYS A 226 7.40 -9.20 17.70
N TYR A 227 6.83 -9.46 16.53
CA TYR A 227 7.23 -8.82 15.26
C TYR A 227 6.30 -7.66 14.87
N ASN A 228 5.30 -7.36 15.69
CA ASN A 228 4.39 -6.24 15.49
C ASN A 228 4.85 -5.04 16.34
N ASP A 229 5.98 -4.45 15.94
CA ASP A 229 6.63 -3.37 16.70
C ASP A 229 5.89 -2.03 16.66
N GLY A 230 4.88 -1.91 15.78
CA GLY A 230 4.16 -0.66 15.57
C GLY A 230 4.84 0.31 14.60
N HIS A 231 4.12 1.38 14.30
CA HIS A 231 4.46 2.34 13.25
C HIS A 231 5.76 3.11 13.53
N GLU A 232 5.92 3.62 14.75
CA GLU A 232 7.08 4.42 15.14
C GLU A 232 8.38 3.60 15.12
N SER A 233 8.31 2.36 15.55
CA SER A 233 9.44 1.44 15.50
C SER A 233 9.90 1.16 14.07
N HIS A 234 8.95 0.98 13.14
CA HIS A 234 9.28 0.80 11.71
C HIS A 234 10.01 2.03 11.14
N PHE A 235 9.59 3.24 11.48
CA PHE A 235 10.31 4.46 11.07
C PHE A 235 11.71 4.53 11.66
N ALA A 236 11.88 4.15 12.92
CA ALA A 236 13.20 4.09 13.55
C ALA A 236 14.11 3.07 12.84
N GLN A 237 13.59 1.90 12.43
CA GLN A 237 14.34 0.89 11.67
C GLN A 237 14.77 1.42 10.29
N VAL A 238 13.87 2.11 9.55
CA VAL A 238 14.19 2.71 8.25
C VAL A 238 15.27 3.79 8.40
N THR A 239 15.14 4.67 9.40
CA THR A 239 16.11 5.72 9.68
C THR A 239 17.48 5.13 10.03
N LYS A 240 17.52 4.14 10.92
CA LYS A 240 18.76 3.44 11.28
C LYS A 240 19.42 2.82 10.05
N LYS A 241 18.66 2.12 9.21
CA LYS A 241 19.17 1.50 7.99
C LYS A 241 19.79 2.55 7.03
N TYR A 242 19.13 3.70 6.89
CA TYR A 242 19.65 4.78 6.07
C TYR A 242 20.97 5.35 6.64
N LEU A 243 21.04 5.56 7.95
CA LEU A 243 22.28 6.03 8.62
C LEU A 243 23.42 5.00 8.48
N ASP A 244 23.11 3.69 8.58
CA ASP A 244 24.08 2.63 8.35
C ASP A 244 24.62 2.68 6.89
N TYR A 245 23.78 2.94 5.90
CA TYR A 245 24.20 3.12 4.52
C TYR A 245 25.13 4.33 4.35
N LEU A 246 24.80 5.46 4.99
CA LEU A 246 25.65 6.66 4.94
C LEU A 246 27.02 6.42 5.61
N GLN A 247 27.01 5.81 6.80
CA GLN A 247 28.23 5.56 7.56
C GLN A 247 29.17 4.60 6.84
N ASN A 248 28.63 3.55 6.22
CA ASN A 248 29.40 2.49 5.59
C ASN A 248 29.60 2.70 4.08
N ASN A 249 29.02 3.74 3.50
CA ASN A 249 29.03 4.03 2.06
C ASN A 249 28.64 2.81 1.20
N ASN A 250 27.62 2.07 1.65
CA ASN A 250 27.20 0.80 1.05
C ASN A 250 25.72 0.77 0.64
N MET A 251 25.13 1.95 0.36
CA MET A 251 23.75 2.01 -0.13
C MET A 251 23.60 1.16 -1.39
N PRO A 252 22.62 0.24 -1.44
CA PRO A 252 22.37 -0.58 -2.60
C PRO A 252 22.10 0.26 -3.86
N ALA A 253 22.61 -0.17 -4.99
CA ALA A 253 22.49 0.57 -6.26
C ALA A 253 21.05 0.79 -6.74
N TRP A 254 20.10 -0.01 -6.26
CA TRP A 254 18.66 0.09 -6.60
C TRP A 254 17.91 1.13 -5.75
N GLU A 255 18.39 1.53 -4.57
CA GLU A 255 17.64 2.42 -3.66
C GLU A 255 17.26 3.76 -4.32
N VAL A 256 18.24 4.51 -4.84
CA VAL A 256 17.99 5.83 -5.43
C VAL A 256 17.18 5.73 -6.73
N PRO A 257 17.50 4.85 -7.70
CA PRO A 257 16.66 4.68 -8.90
C PRO A 257 15.22 4.29 -8.58
N ASN A 258 14.98 3.41 -7.62
CA ASN A 258 13.65 2.96 -7.25
C ASN A 258 12.86 4.06 -6.54
N MET A 259 13.50 4.87 -5.69
CA MET A 259 12.89 6.07 -5.12
C MET A 259 12.45 7.05 -6.20
N ILE A 260 13.31 7.32 -7.20
CA ILE A 260 12.95 8.18 -8.34
C ILE A 260 11.78 7.57 -9.13
N ALA A 261 11.82 6.25 -9.41
CA ALA A 261 10.75 5.55 -10.12
C ALA A 261 9.41 5.63 -9.37
N LYS A 262 9.42 5.54 -8.03
CA LYS A 262 8.23 5.69 -7.18
C LYS A 262 7.58 7.06 -7.38
N TYR A 263 8.32 8.14 -7.20
CA TYR A 263 7.79 9.49 -7.35
C TYR A 263 7.41 9.84 -8.79
N TYR A 264 8.17 9.36 -9.77
CA TYR A 264 7.78 9.46 -11.19
C TYR A 264 6.42 8.81 -11.44
N THR A 265 6.21 7.58 -10.95
CA THR A 265 4.98 6.81 -11.14
C THR A 265 3.77 7.58 -10.61
N THR A 266 3.82 8.05 -9.37
CA THR A 266 2.70 8.76 -8.74
C THR A 266 2.46 10.13 -9.36
N THR A 267 3.52 10.87 -9.71
CA THR A 267 3.41 12.19 -10.37
C THR A 267 2.80 12.06 -11.77
N LYS A 268 3.26 11.08 -12.57
CA LYS A 268 2.68 10.83 -13.89
C LYS A 268 1.25 10.35 -13.83
N ALA A 269 0.88 9.57 -12.81
CA ALA A 269 -0.52 9.20 -12.58
C ALA A 269 -1.38 10.44 -12.27
N LYS A 270 -0.89 11.37 -11.44
CA LYS A 270 -1.58 12.65 -11.18
C LYS A 270 -1.75 13.49 -12.45
N GLU A 271 -0.69 13.62 -13.24
CA GLU A 271 -0.75 14.35 -14.53
C GLU A 271 -1.84 13.76 -15.45
N LEU A 272 -1.86 12.42 -15.60
CA LEU A 272 -2.86 11.75 -16.43
C LEU A 272 -4.28 11.88 -15.88
N ALA A 273 -4.47 11.81 -14.56
CA ALA A 273 -5.78 12.00 -13.93
C ALA A 273 -6.32 13.41 -14.15
N ASN A 274 -5.45 14.43 -14.15
CA ASN A 274 -5.83 15.82 -14.38
C ASN A 274 -6.07 16.15 -15.86
N SER A 275 -5.42 15.46 -16.80
CA SER A 275 -5.61 15.67 -18.24
C SER A 275 -6.97 15.19 -18.78
N LYS A 276 -7.71 14.41 -17.98
CA LYS A 276 -9.03 13.89 -18.31
C LYS A 276 -10.19 14.66 -17.66
N LYS A 277 -9.87 15.70 -16.89
CA LYS A 277 -10.84 16.66 -16.35
C LYS A 277 -10.98 17.84 -17.31
#